data_93f5fd34ad574758f510a568db2d8cfc
#
_entry.id   93f5fd34ad574758f510a568db2d8cfc
#
_cell.length_a   1.000
_cell.length_b   1.000
_cell.length_c   1.000
_cell.angle_alpha   90.00
_cell.angle_beta   90.00
_cell.angle_gamma   90.00
#
_symmetry.space_group_name_H-M   'P 1'
#
loop_
_entity.id
_entity.type
_entity.pdbx_description
1 polymer ?
#
loop_
_entity_poly.entity_id
_entity_poly.type
_entity_poly.pdbx_seq_one_letter_code
_entity_poly.pdbx_strand_id
1 'polypeptide(L)'
;NVFYTGAAPNQQAIPAVEYLMSEEGGSAKRFFLLGTDYVYPRTTNKILRSFLHSKGVADKDIEEVYTPFGHADYQTIVANIKKFSAGGKTAVVSTVNGDSNVPFYKELANQGLKATDVPVVAFSVGEEELRGIDTKPLVGNLAAWNYFQSVENPVNQKFVADWKAYAKKHNLPGADKAVTNDPMEATYVGIHM
;
A
#
# COMPACT_ATOMS: atom_id res chain seq x y z
N ASN A 1 -1.63 16.67 24.11
CA ASN A 1 -0.65 17.47 23.35
C ASN A 1 0.16 16.59 22.37
N VAL A 2 -0.55 15.78 21.58
CA VAL A 2 0.07 14.98 20.52
C VAL A 2 -0.55 15.41 19.20
N PHE A 3 0.29 15.73 18.22
CA PHE A 3 -0.10 16.05 16.85
C PHE A 3 0.37 14.95 15.92
N TYR A 4 -0.51 14.50 15.05
CA TYR A 4 -0.16 13.57 13.97
C TYR A 4 0.01 14.35 12.67
N THR A 5 1.12 14.13 11.98
CA THR A 5 1.44 14.74 10.68
C THR A 5 1.05 13.87 9.50
N GLY A 6 0.60 12.63 9.78
CA GLY A 6 0.06 11.70 8.79
C GLY A 6 -1.40 11.32 9.06
N ALA A 7 -2.00 10.50 8.21
CA ALA A 7 -3.35 10.00 8.39
C ALA A 7 -3.47 8.99 9.55
N ALA A 8 -4.56 9.04 10.27
CA ALA A 8 -4.98 7.91 11.09
C ALA A 8 -5.42 6.74 10.16
N PRO A 9 -5.30 5.46 10.61
CA PRO A 9 -5.60 4.30 9.76
C PRO A 9 -6.99 4.33 9.10
N ASN A 10 -8.00 4.83 9.79
CA ASN A 10 -9.35 4.95 9.22
C ASN A 10 -9.45 6.01 8.12
N GLN A 11 -8.65 7.08 8.20
CA GLN A 11 -8.62 8.14 7.19
C GLN A 11 -7.96 7.69 5.88
N GLN A 12 -7.04 6.74 5.96
CA GLN A 12 -6.38 6.12 4.80
C GLN A 12 -7.21 4.95 4.26
N ALA A 13 -7.58 4.01 5.13
CA ALA A 13 -8.09 2.70 4.74
C ALA A 13 -9.55 2.74 4.26
N ILE A 14 -10.42 3.48 4.94
CA ILE A 14 -11.86 3.50 4.60
C ILE A 14 -12.10 4.09 3.22
N PRO A 15 -11.59 5.28 2.85
CA PRO A 15 -11.82 5.84 1.52
C PRO A 15 -11.27 4.96 0.38
N ALA A 16 -10.10 4.34 0.60
CA ALA A 16 -9.50 3.46 -0.39
C ALA A 16 -10.37 2.21 -0.66
N VAL A 17 -10.93 1.62 0.40
CA VAL A 17 -11.82 0.46 0.27
C VAL A 17 -13.19 0.86 -0.29
N GLU A 18 -13.73 2.03 0.07
CA GLU A 18 -14.95 2.57 -0.56
C GLU A 18 -14.77 2.75 -2.07
N TYR A 19 -13.61 3.26 -2.51
CA TYR A 19 -13.29 3.36 -3.93
C TYR A 19 -13.32 1.99 -4.60
N LEU A 20 -12.66 0.97 -4.03
CA LEU A 20 -12.68 -0.39 -4.58
C LEU A 20 -14.09 -1.00 -4.67
N MET A 21 -15.00 -0.59 -3.79
CA MET A 21 -16.41 -1.02 -3.80
C MET A 21 -17.23 -0.28 -4.84
N SER A 22 -16.80 0.89 -5.30
CA SER A 22 -17.50 1.68 -6.32
C SER A 22 -17.41 1.03 -7.70
N GLU A 23 -18.24 1.45 -8.63
CA GLU A 23 -18.20 1.00 -10.02
C GLU A 23 -16.87 1.33 -10.67
N GLU A 24 -16.36 2.54 -10.46
CA GLU A 24 -15.07 3.01 -10.96
C GLU A 24 -13.90 2.20 -10.41
N GLY A 25 -13.93 1.83 -9.13
CA GLY A 25 -12.92 1.02 -8.45
C GLY A 25 -13.03 -0.49 -8.70
N GLY A 26 -13.98 -0.95 -9.54
CA GLY A 26 -14.12 -2.34 -9.93
C GLY A 26 -15.25 -3.11 -9.25
N SER A 27 -16.05 -2.46 -8.38
CA SER A 27 -17.20 -3.06 -7.67
C SER A 27 -16.83 -4.28 -6.84
N ALA A 28 -15.72 -4.24 -6.11
CA ALA A 28 -15.28 -5.34 -5.25
C ALA A 28 -16.36 -5.70 -4.21
N LYS A 29 -16.57 -7.00 -4.01
CA LYS A 29 -17.51 -7.58 -3.04
C LYS A 29 -16.80 -8.49 -2.05
N ARG A 30 -15.57 -8.87 -2.35
CA ARG A 30 -14.74 -9.77 -1.55
C ARG A 30 -13.39 -9.10 -1.30
N PHE A 31 -12.85 -9.26 -0.09
CA PHE A 31 -11.65 -8.55 0.33
C PHE A 31 -10.64 -9.51 0.96
N PHE A 32 -9.44 -9.53 0.40
CA PHE A 32 -8.31 -10.25 0.97
C PHE A 32 -7.39 -9.23 1.67
N LEU A 33 -7.38 -9.25 2.99
CA LEU A 33 -6.64 -8.34 3.84
C LEU A 33 -5.27 -8.97 4.16
N LEU A 34 -4.22 -8.51 3.51
CA LEU A 34 -2.85 -9.01 3.71
C LEU A 34 -2.01 -7.97 4.44
N GLY A 35 -1.37 -8.35 5.55
CA GLY A 35 -0.56 -7.40 6.32
C GLY A 35 0.70 -8.01 6.93
N THR A 36 1.66 -7.16 7.25
CA THR A 36 2.77 -7.52 8.13
C THR A 36 2.24 -7.68 9.56
N ASP A 37 2.75 -8.67 10.30
CA ASP A 37 2.24 -9.00 11.63
C ASP A 37 2.74 -8.05 12.72
N TYR A 38 2.07 -6.91 12.89
CA TYR A 38 2.28 -5.98 14.00
C TYR A 38 1.06 -5.05 14.20
N VAL A 39 1.15 -4.09 15.11
CA VAL A 39 0.01 -3.28 15.58
C VAL A 39 -0.74 -2.55 14.46
N TYR A 40 -0.02 -1.94 13.51
CA TYR A 40 -0.65 -1.15 12.45
C TYR A 40 -1.54 -1.98 11.52
N PRO A 41 -1.05 -3.07 10.85
CA PRO A 41 -1.90 -3.91 10.01
C PRO A 41 -3.06 -4.54 10.77
N ARG A 42 -2.81 -5.05 11.98
CA ARG A 42 -3.87 -5.67 12.79
C ARG A 42 -4.96 -4.67 13.18
N THR A 43 -4.59 -3.44 13.52
CA THR A 43 -5.56 -2.38 13.83
C THR A 43 -6.31 -1.93 12.58
N THR A 44 -5.61 -1.74 11.47
CA THR A 44 -6.20 -1.35 10.19
C THR A 44 -7.19 -2.41 9.71
N ASN A 45 -6.83 -3.68 9.74
CA ASN A 45 -7.72 -4.77 9.32
C ASN A 45 -8.94 -4.91 10.24
N LYS A 46 -8.79 -4.68 11.55
CA LYS A 46 -9.92 -4.62 12.48
C LYS A 46 -10.90 -3.49 12.12
N ILE A 47 -10.39 -2.32 11.78
CA ILE A 47 -11.21 -1.19 11.30
C ILE A 47 -11.92 -1.56 10.00
N LEU A 48 -11.18 -2.14 9.05
CA LEU A 48 -11.72 -2.53 7.75
C LEU A 48 -12.79 -3.63 7.86
N ARG A 49 -12.60 -4.64 8.72
CA ARG A 49 -13.64 -5.66 8.95
C ARG A 49 -14.92 -5.03 9.49
N SER A 50 -14.81 -4.14 10.48
CA SER A 50 -15.98 -3.41 11.01
C SER A 50 -16.67 -2.58 9.94
N PHE A 51 -15.89 -1.87 9.12
CA PHE A 51 -16.40 -1.09 8.00
C PHE A 51 -17.08 -1.95 6.94
N LEU A 52 -16.44 -3.05 6.49
CA LEU A 52 -16.98 -3.97 5.50
C LEU A 52 -18.28 -4.62 5.98
N HIS A 53 -18.36 -5.04 7.24
CA HIS A 53 -19.60 -5.54 7.84
C HIS A 53 -20.70 -4.48 7.82
N SER A 54 -20.39 -3.19 8.11
CA SER A 54 -21.37 -2.10 8.02
C SER A 54 -21.91 -1.87 6.62
N LYS A 55 -21.15 -2.29 5.60
CA LYS A 55 -21.54 -2.26 4.18
C LYS A 55 -22.22 -3.58 3.73
N GLY A 56 -22.44 -4.52 4.62
CA GLY A 56 -23.12 -5.79 4.35
C GLY A 56 -22.23 -6.90 3.78
N VAL A 57 -20.89 -6.75 3.81
CA VAL A 57 -19.96 -7.80 3.39
C VAL A 57 -19.90 -8.86 4.49
N ALA A 58 -20.16 -10.11 4.14
CA ALA A 58 -20.19 -11.24 5.09
C ALA A 58 -18.77 -11.76 5.39
N ASP A 59 -18.57 -12.41 6.54
CA ASP A 59 -17.27 -12.98 6.94
C ASP A 59 -16.65 -13.91 5.91
N LYS A 60 -17.45 -14.71 5.21
CA LYS A 60 -16.99 -15.61 4.13
C LYS A 60 -16.36 -14.87 2.94
N ASP A 61 -16.61 -13.58 2.83
CA ASP A 61 -16.13 -12.69 1.76
C ASP A 61 -14.98 -11.78 2.24
N ILE A 62 -14.45 -12.04 3.43
CA ILE A 62 -13.29 -11.36 4.00
C ILE A 62 -12.29 -12.41 4.47
N GLU A 63 -11.13 -12.47 3.83
CA GLU A 63 -10.00 -13.27 4.29
C GLU A 63 -8.91 -12.35 4.84
N GLU A 64 -8.21 -12.82 5.89
CA GLU A 64 -7.22 -12.01 6.61
C GLU A 64 -5.98 -12.84 6.88
N VAL A 65 -4.83 -12.39 6.37
CA VAL A 65 -3.54 -13.09 6.45
C VAL A 65 -2.45 -12.13 6.90
N TYR A 66 -1.58 -12.63 7.80
CA TYR A 66 -0.42 -11.88 8.28
C TYR A 66 0.88 -12.62 8.01
N THR A 67 1.93 -11.86 7.72
CA THR A 67 3.29 -12.36 7.53
C THR A 67 4.27 -11.67 8.49
N PRO A 68 5.34 -12.33 8.92
CA PRO A 68 6.37 -11.65 9.71
C PRO A 68 7.10 -10.58 8.89
N PHE A 69 7.79 -9.66 9.57
CA PHE A 69 8.70 -8.74 8.90
C PHE A 69 9.77 -9.52 8.12
N GLY A 70 10.13 -9.02 6.93
CA GLY A 70 11.12 -9.66 6.08
C GLY A 70 10.64 -10.93 5.38
N HIS A 71 9.33 -11.22 5.42
CA HIS A 71 8.77 -12.36 4.70
C HIS A 71 9.03 -12.24 3.18
N ALA A 72 9.51 -13.33 2.58
CA ALA A 72 9.92 -13.35 1.18
C ALA A 72 9.24 -14.42 0.32
N ASP A 73 8.56 -15.40 0.92
CA ASP A 73 7.87 -16.48 0.20
C ASP A 73 6.37 -16.25 0.14
N TYR A 74 5.91 -15.60 -0.90
CA TYR A 74 4.49 -15.30 -1.12
C TYR A 74 3.76 -16.33 -2.00
N GLN A 75 4.40 -17.42 -2.41
CA GLN A 75 3.83 -18.39 -3.37
C GLN A 75 2.47 -18.91 -2.91
N THR A 76 2.40 -19.41 -1.68
CA THR A 76 1.14 -19.94 -1.11
C THR A 76 0.10 -18.84 -0.90
N ILE A 77 0.52 -17.65 -0.44
CA ILE A 77 -0.40 -16.54 -0.19
C ILE A 77 -1.05 -16.07 -1.50
N VAL A 78 -0.25 -15.90 -2.56
CA VAL A 78 -0.77 -15.48 -3.87
C VAL A 78 -1.66 -16.57 -4.49
N ALA A 79 -1.33 -17.85 -4.32
CA ALA A 79 -2.20 -18.94 -4.72
C ALA A 79 -3.55 -18.92 -3.96
N ASN A 80 -3.54 -18.60 -2.67
CA ASN A 80 -4.76 -18.42 -1.87
C ASN A 80 -5.57 -17.21 -2.33
N ILE A 81 -4.94 -16.08 -2.64
CA ILE A 81 -5.62 -14.92 -3.23
C ILE A 81 -6.33 -15.33 -4.53
N LYS A 82 -5.65 -16.04 -5.40
CA LYS A 82 -6.21 -16.53 -6.67
C LYS A 82 -7.39 -17.47 -6.45
N LYS A 83 -7.28 -18.40 -5.51
CA LYS A 83 -8.38 -19.31 -5.13
C LYS A 83 -9.57 -18.53 -4.55
N PHE A 84 -9.30 -17.58 -3.64
CA PHE A 84 -10.33 -16.75 -3.02
C PHE A 84 -11.06 -15.90 -4.06
N SER A 85 -10.33 -15.33 -5.04
CA SER A 85 -10.89 -14.50 -6.10
C SER A 85 -11.81 -15.25 -7.07
N ALA A 86 -11.71 -16.56 -7.16
CA ALA A 86 -12.62 -17.38 -7.96
C ALA A 86 -14.08 -17.30 -7.45
N GLY A 87 -14.30 -16.88 -6.21
CA GLY A 87 -15.63 -16.69 -5.63
C GLY A 87 -16.36 -15.41 -6.03
N GLY A 88 -15.73 -14.50 -6.77
CA GLY A 88 -16.36 -13.26 -7.23
C GLY A 88 -15.40 -12.05 -7.26
N LYS A 89 -15.95 -10.87 -7.53
CA LYS A 89 -15.19 -9.62 -7.63
C LYS A 89 -14.43 -9.36 -6.33
N THR A 90 -13.13 -9.54 -6.37
CA THR A 90 -12.21 -9.51 -5.22
C THR A 90 -11.21 -8.39 -5.38
N ALA A 91 -10.88 -7.72 -4.27
CA ALA A 91 -9.74 -6.84 -4.16
C ALA A 91 -8.82 -7.29 -3.02
N VAL A 92 -7.53 -7.05 -3.17
CA VAL A 92 -6.53 -7.21 -2.10
C VAL A 92 -6.26 -5.86 -1.46
N VAL A 93 -6.32 -5.81 -0.14
CA VAL A 93 -5.89 -4.65 0.65
C VAL A 93 -4.58 -5.03 1.34
N SER A 94 -3.49 -4.37 0.95
CA SER A 94 -2.15 -4.68 1.43
C SER A 94 -1.66 -3.63 2.43
N THR A 95 -1.38 -4.09 3.63
CA THR A 95 -0.63 -3.39 4.67
C THR A 95 0.73 -4.06 4.91
N VAL A 96 1.29 -4.68 3.87
CA VAL A 96 2.66 -5.21 3.86
C VAL A 96 3.65 -4.05 3.85
N ASN A 97 4.68 -4.13 4.69
CA ASN A 97 5.64 -3.04 4.86
C ASN A 97 7.05 -3.40 4.37
N GLY A 98 7.74 -2.35 3.88
CA GLY A 98 9.15 -2.40 3.53
C GLY A 98 9.48 -3.41 2.42
N ASP A 99 10.65 -4.03 2.54
CA ASP A 99 11.22 -4.91 1.51
C ASP A 99 10.35 -6.13 1.17
N SER A 100 9.44 -6.53 2.04
CA SER A 100 8.49 -7.62 1.80
C SER A 100 7.52 -7.33 0.65
N ASN A 101 7.35 -6.07 0.24
CA ASN A 101 6.57 -5.71 -0.94
C ASN A 101 7.20 -6.23 -2.24
N VAL A 102 8.53 -6.24 -2.35
CA VAL A 102 9.24 -6.70 -3.56
C VAL A 102 8.88 -8.14 -3.92
N PRO A 103 9.08 -9.15 -3.04
CA PRO A 103 8.70 -10.53 -3.34
C PRO A 103 7.19 -10.72 -3.49
N PHE A 104 6.35 -9.95 -2.78
CA PHE A 104 4.90 -10.03 -2.92
C PHE A 104 4.46 -9.64 -4.34
N TYR A 105 4.84 -8.47 -4.83
CA TYR A 105 4.47 -8.03 -6.17
C TYR A 105 5.11 -8.87 -7.28
N LYS A 106 6.34 -9.34 -7.07
CA LYS A 106 6.98 -10.28 -8.01
C LYS A 106 6.16 -11.57 -8.14
N GLU A 107 5.65 -12.08 -7.02
CA GLU A 107 4.88 -13.32 -7.05
C GLU A 107 3.48 -13.12 -7.65
N LEU A 108 2.82 -11.95 -7.44
CA LEU A 108 1.59 -11.61 -8.17
C LEU A 108 1.80 -11.69 -9.68
N ALA A 109 2.90 -11.11 -10.17
CA ALA A 109 3.27 -11.15 -11.58
C ALA A 109 3.56 -12.57 -12.07
N ASN A 110 4.34 -13.36 -11.30
CA ASN A 110 4.70 -14.74 -11.62
C ASN A 110 3.44 -15.64 -11.78
N GLN A 111 2.45 -15.47 -10.93
CA GLN A 111 1.20 -16.25 -11.00
C GLN A 111 0.16 -15.65 -11.94
N GLY A 112 0.51 -14.55 -12.63
CA GLY A 112 -0.34 -13.90 -13.62
C GLY A 112 -1.59 -13.21 -13.07
N LEU A 113 -1.58 -12.81 -11.78
CA LEU A 113 -2.64 -11.97 -11.23
C LEU A 113 -2.48 -10.54 -11.74
N LYS A 114 -3.46 -10.07 -12.48
CA LYS A 114 -3.50 -8.71 -13.02
C LYS A 114 -4.45 -7.83 -12.20
N ALA A 115 -4.16 -6.55 -12.14
CA ALA A 115 -5.01 -5.58 -11.47
C ALA A 115 -6.43 -5.48 -12.06
N THR A 116 -6.59 -5.83 -13.36
CA THR A 116 -7.90 -5.93 -14.02
C THR A 116 -8.79 -7.04 -13.45
N ASP A 117 -8.20 -8.06 -12.89
CA ASP A 117 -8.90 -9.24 -12.37
C ASP A 117 -9.04 -9.17 -10.84
N VAL A 118 -7.93 -8.82 -10.17
CA VAL A 118 -7.84 -8.69 -8.71
C VAL A 118 -6.97 -7.47 -8.38
N PRO A 119 -7.54 -6.27 -8.29
CA PRO A 119 -6.79 -5.08 -7.95
C PRO A 119 -6.22 -5.17 -6.53
N VAL A 120 -4.99 -4.70 -6.37
CA VAL A 120 -4.35 -4.50 -5.07
C VAL A 120 -4.35 -3.03 -4.74
N VAL A 121 -4.81 -2.64 -3.56
CA VAL A 121 -4.51 -1.33 -2.97
C VAL A 121 -3.50 -1.51 -1.84
N ALA A 122 -2.40 -0.78 -1.91
CA ALA A 122 -1.35 -0.78 -0.89
C ALA A 122 -1.40 0.48 -0.03
N PHE A 123 -1.13 0.32 1.27
CA PHE A 123 -1.11 1.43 2.23
C PHE A 123 0.31 1.80 2.70
N SER A 124 1.33 1.12 2.17
CA SER A 124 2.74 1.34 2.50
C SER A 124 3.64 1.09 1.29
N VAL A 125 3.21 1.57 0.12
CA VAL A 125 4.00 1.51 -1.12
C VAL A 125 4.03 2.90 -1.75
N GLY A 126 5.21 3.40 -1.95
CA GLY A 126 5.49 4.62 -2.68
C GLY A 126 6.66 4.42 -3.65
N GLU A 127 7.28 5.51 -4.06
CA GLU A 127 8.36 5.48 -5.04
C GLU A 127 9.60 4.72 -4.55
N GLU A 128 9.84 4.70 -3.22
CA GLU A 128 10.97 3.99 -2.62
C GLU A 128 10.82 2.47 -2.81
N GLU A 129 9.66 1.92 -2.49
CA GLU A 129 9.37 0.50 -2.59
C GLU A 129 9.37 0.02 -4.05
N LEU A 130 8.91 0.88 -4.98
CA LEU A 130 8.84 0.55 -6.40
C LEU A 130 10.21 0.49 -7.09
N ARG A 131 11.25 1.10 -6.54
CA ARG A 131 12.59 1.10 -7.13
C ARG A 131 13.21 -0.29 -7.31
N GLY A 132 12.78 -1.26 -6.52
CA GLY A 132 13.27 -2.65 -6.56
C GLY A 132 12.40 -3.62 -7.36
N ILE A 133 11.36 -3.14 -8.04
CA ILE A 133 10.31 -3.98 -8.64
C ILE A 133 10.19 -3.68 -10.14
N ASP A 134 9.98 -4.73 -10.97
CA ASP A 134 9.46 -4.53 -12.33
C ASP A 134 8.00 -4.09 -12.24
N THR A 135 7.75 -2.82 -12.56
CA THR A 135 6.42 -2.22 -12.43
C THR A 135 5.48 -2.47 -13.59
N LYS A 136 5.98 -2.98 -14.74
CA LYS A 136 5.15 -3.21 -15.93
C LYS A 136 3.96 -4.15 -15.67
N PRO A 137 4.12 -5.30 -15.00
CA PRO A 137 2.99 -6.20 -14.72
C PRO A 137 2.08 -5.66 -13.60
N LEU A 138 2.48 -4.60 -12.91
CA LEU A 138 1.74 -4.04 -11.76
C LEU A 138 0.82 -2.88 -12.13
N VAL A 139 0.83 -2.44 -13.38
CA VAL A 139 0.00 -1.33 -13.86
C VAL A 139 -1.47 -1.61 -13.57
N GLY A 140 -2.16 -0.62 -12.96
CA GLY A 140 -3.55 -0.71 -12.54
C GLY A 140 -3.73 -1.05 -11.05
N ASN A 141 -2.68 -1.48 -10.33
CA ASN A 141 -2.72 -1.52 -8.87
C ASN A 141 -2.67 -0.11 -8.28
N LEU A 142 -3.16 0.04 -7.07
CA LEU A 142 -3.38 1.32 -6.41
C LEU A 142 -2.48 1.44 -5.18
N ALA A 143 -2.15 2.66 -4.83
CA ALA A 143 -1.58 3.01 -3.54
C ALA A 143 -2.40 4.14 -2.92
N ALA A 144 -2.60 4.09 -1.60
CA ALA A 144 -3.31 5.11 -0.86
C ALA A 144 -2.42 5.59 0.29
N TRP A 145 -1.87 6.78 0.13
CA TRP A 145 -1.02 7.44 1.11
C TRP A 145 -1.28 8.95 1.10
N ASN A 146 -0.73 9.71 2.05
CA ASN A 146 -0.94 11.16 2.11
C ASN A 146 -0.06 11.91 1.11
N TYR A 147 1.07 11.30 0.73
CA TYR A 147 2.08 11.93 -0.09
C TYR A 147 2.66 10.95 -1.13
N PHE A 148 2.89 11.46 -2.32
CA PHE A 148 3.68 10.83 -3.37
C PHE A 148 4.63 11.86 -3.98
N GLN A 149 5.88 11.44 -4.29
CA GLN A 149 6.86 12.31 -4.92
C GLN A 149 6.37 12.91 -6.25
N SER A 150 5.53 12.18 -6.97
CA SER A 150 4.96 12.57 -8.26
C SER A 150 3.92 13.69 -8.20
N VAL A 151 3.52 14.15 -7.00
CA VAL A 151 2.57 15.26 -6.86
C VAL A 151 3.16 16.55 -7.45
N GLU A 152 2.45 17.12 -8.43
CA GLU A 152 2.91 18.29 -9.17
C GLU A 152 2.45 19.59 -8.50
N ASN A 153 3.28 20.16 -7.62
CA ASN A 153 3.14 21.50 -7.10
C ASN A 153 4.53 22.11 -6.75
N PRO A 154 4.66 23.43 -6.70
CA PRO A 154 5.95 24.09 -6.45
C PRO A 154 6.60 23.75 -5.10
N VAL A 155 5.78 23.51 -4.06
CA VAL A 155 6.28 23.18 -2.73
C VAL A 155 6.91 21.79 -2.75
N ASN A 156 6.24 20.80 -3.36
CA ASN A 156 6.78 19.46 -3.51
C ASN A 156 8.04 19.44 -4.40
N GLN A 157 8.02 20.15 -5.52
CA GLN A 157 9.20 20.26 -6.39
C GLN A 157 10.42 20.76 -5.63
N LYS A 158 10.24 21.79 -4.77
CA LYS A 158 11.30 22.28 -3.90
C LYS A 158 11.74 21.25 -2.88
N PHE A 159 10.82 20.59 -2.18
CA PHE A 159 11.12 19.55 -1.18
C PHE A 159 11.93 18.40 -1.79
N VAL A 160 11.53 17.90 -2.95
CA VAL A 160 12.24 16.84 -3.68
C VAL A 160 13.64 17.30 -4.12
N ALA A 161 13.78 18.54 -4.62
CA ALA A 161 15.06 19.09 -5.03
C ALA A 161 16.01 19.26 -3.84
N ASP A 162 15.51 19.79 -2.73
CA ASP A 162 16.29 19.99 -1.49
C ASP A 162 16.77 18.64 -0.92
N TRP A 163 15.90 17.63 -0.90
CA TRP A 163 16.26 16.29 -0.44
C TRP A 163 17.37 15.68 -1.30
N LYS A 164 17.24 15.73 -2.63
CA LYS A 164 18.24 15.18 -3.54
C LYS A 164 19.59 15.91 -3.41
N ALA A 165 19.55 17.23 -3.25
CA ALA A 165 20.76 18.02 -3.02
C ALA A 165 21.42 17.67 -1.68
N TYR A 166 20.64 17.51 -0.62
CA TYR A 166 21.12 17.09 0.69
C TYR A 166 21.76 15.71 0.65
N ALA A 167 21.06 14.72 0.06
CA ALA A 167 21.55 13.36 -0.06
C ALA A 167 22.91 13.31 -0.79
N LYS A 168 23.04 14.04 -1.90
CA LYS A 168 24.28 14.15 -2.68
C LYS A 168 25.39 14.84 -1.87
N LYS A 169 25.08 15.99 -1.23
CA LYS A 169 26.05 16.76 -0.43
C LYS A 169 26.64 15.93 0.71
N HIS A 170 25.84 15.07 1.32
CA HIS A 170 26.25 14.27 2.47
C HIS A 170 26.66 12.83 2.10
N ASN A 171 26.76 12.52 0.81
CA ASN A 171 27.13 11.18 0.30
C ASN A 171 26.30 10.06 0.94
N LEU A 172 24.98 10.26 1.05
CA LEU A 172 24.11 9.25 1.60
C LEU A 172 24.06 8.00 0.70
N PRO A 173 23.88 6.79 1.24
CA PRO A 173 23.73 5.58 0.44
C PRO A 173 22.60 5.74 -0.59
N GLY A 174 22.88 5.48 -1.87
CA GLY A 174 21.90 5.59 -2.95
C GLY A 174 21.49 7.03 -3.32
N ALA A 175 22.31 8.04 -2.99
CA ALA A 175 22.03 9.46 -3.26
C ALA A 175 21.72 9.80 -4.74
N ASP A 176 22.28 9.04 -5.68
CA ASP A 176 22.01 9.15 -7.11
C ASP A 176 20.57 8.75 -7.50
N LYS A 177 19.94 7.93 -6.67
CA LYS A 177 18.57 7.42 -6.84
C LYS A 177 17.63 7.86 -5.72
N ALA A 178 18.02 8.90 -4.97
CA ALA A 178 17.24 9.38 -3.85
C ALA A 178 15.83 9.80 -4.29
N VAL A 179 14.83 9.31 -3.58
CA VAL A 179 13.42 9.68 -3.71
C VAL A 179 12.89 10.16 -2.36
N THR A 180 11.77 10.84 -2.38
CA THR A 180 10.99 11.18 -1.18
C THR A 180 9.84 10.19 -1.04
N ASN A 181 9.34 10.02 0.18
CA ASN A 181 8.16 9.19 0.49
C ASN A 181 7.30 9.83 1.58
N ASP A 182 6.13 9.26 1.85
CA ASP A 182 5.17 9.76 2.84
C ASP A 182 5.77 9.94 4.25
N PRO A 183 6.48 8.96 4.86
CA PRO A 183 7.09 9.15 6.18
C PRO A 183 8.11 10.28 6.23
N MET A 184 8.83 10.54 5.14
CA MET A 184 9.79 11.64 5.06
C MET A 184 9.08 12.98 5.01
N GLU A 185 8.03 13.10 4.20
CA GLU A 185 7.20 14.31 4.11
C GLU A 185 6.54 14.60 5.45
N ALA A 186 5.92 13.61 6.08
CA ALA A 186 5.30 13.75 7.39
C ALA A 186 6.32 14.21 8.46
N THR A 187 7.55 13.70 8.43
CA THR A 187 8.63 14.12 9.31
C THR A 187 9.04 15.57 9.05
N TYR A 188 9.19 15.94 7.77
CA TYR A 188 9.52 17.29 7.36
C TYR A 188 8.47 18.30 7.83
N VAL A 189 7.19 18.02 7.62
CA VAL A 189 6.06 18.83 8.10
C VAL A 189 6.10 18.94 9.63
N GLY A 190 6.30 17.81 10.34
CA GLY A 190 6.35 17.79 11.80
C GLY A 190 7.46 18.63 12.41
N ILE A 191 8.60 18.81 11.70
CA ILE A 191 9.69 19.68 12.16
C ILE A 191 9.32 21.17 11.98
N HIS A 192 8.49 21.48 10.99
CA HIS A 192 8.07 22.86 10.69
C HIS A 192 6.81 23.30 11.47
N MET A 193 6.14 22.40 12.17
CA MET A 193 4.98 22.69 13.03
C MET A 193 5.42 23.19 14.42
#